data_49fa1ec08a2d6e6e6a0575090d72a52a
#
_entry.id   49fa1ec08a2d6e6e6a0575090d72a52a
#
_cell.length_a   1.000
_cell.length_b   1.000
_cell.length_c   1.000
_cell.angle_alpha   90.00
_cell.angle_beta   90.00
_cell.angle_gamma   90.00
#
_symmetry.space_group_name_H-M   'P 1'
#
loop_
_entity.id
_entity.type
_entity.pdbx_description
1 polymer ?
#
loop_
_entity_poly.entity_id
_entity_poly.type
_entity_poly.pdbx_seq_one_letter_code
_entity_poly.pdbx_strand_id
1 'polypeptide(L)'
;MHILVACDQNYYDKWAYNLLKSIHDLNPHDWLQLHCHVVNPDKLNKLDYVDYTTEQYDYVTIPYLQGVRFVVAAKKFKNKEHVMILDADSICTREFTKEEFINVTSDVTVLKHHKKNAVHPWLCGFVTLGTELFRQDYANNLLITKTHKWEYGHDQDILLLLSNLHQYKEAPQEWICMGKQNPKSVFLTLKGDKHKNNPKYTDQLKRYIVQ
;
A
#
# COMPACT_ATOMS: atom_id res chain seq x y z
N MET A 1 -8.04 -13.39 0.13
CA MET A 1 -7.56 -12.16 0.77
C MET A 1 -6.43 -11.61 -0.06
N HIS A 2 -6.29 -10.29 -0.18
CA HIS A 2 -5.42 -9.70 -1.19
C HIS A 2 -4.60 -8.55 -0.61
N ILE A 3 -3.31 -8.51 -0.94
CA ILE A 3 -2.46 -7.34 -0.71
C ILE A 3 -2.03 -6.81 -2.08
N LEU A 4 -2.24 -5.52 -2.31
CA LEU A 4 -1.86 -4.82 -3.54
C LEU A 4 -0.77 -3.79 -3.26
N VAL A 5 0.26 -3.83 -4.08
CA VAL A 5 1.30 -2.82 -4.18
C VAL A 5 1.31 -2.26 -5.60
N ALA A 6 1.53 -0.97 -5.78
CA ALA A 6 1.74 -0.38 -7.11
C ALA A 6 2.96 0.54 -7.10
N CYS A 7 3.75 0.48 -8.16
CA CYS A 7 5.00 1.23 -8.30
C CYS A 7 5.44 1.30 -9.75
N ASP A 8 6.49 2.06 -10.04
CA ASP A 8 7.27 1.93 -11.28
C ASP A 8 8.37 0.86 -11.16
N GLN A 9 9.09 0.62 -12.24
CA GLN A 9 10.21 -0.34 -12.26
C GLN A 9 11.28 -0.04 -11.21
N ASN A 10 11.69 1.24 -11.07
CA ASN A 10 12.73 1.62 -10.13
C ASN A 10 12.34 1.37 -8.66
N TYR A 11 11.08 1.69 -8.32
CA TYR A 11 10.55 1.40 -6.99
C TYR A 11 10.32 -0.09 -6.76
N TYR A 12 9.98 -0.84 -7.83
CA TYR A 12 9.88 -2.28 -7.76
C TYR A 12 11.20 -2.91 -7.35
N ASP A 13 12.27 -2.61 -8.08
CA ASP A 13 13.60 -3.19 -7.85
C ASP A 13 14.17 -2.79 -6.49
N LYS A 14 13.91 -1.55 -6.08
CA LYS A 14 14.46 -1.01 -4.85
C LYS A 14 13.72 -1.42 -3.59
N TRP A 15 12.39 -1.55 -3.66
CA TRP A 15 11.53 -1.67 -2.48
C TRP A 15 10.46 -2.75 -2.58
N ALA A 16 9.59 -2.70 -3.60
CA ALA A 16 8.40 -3.55 -3.67
C ALA A 16 8.75 -5.04 -3.73
N TYR A 17 9.82 -5.41 -4.45
CA TYR A 17 10.33 -6.78 -4.49
C TYR A 17 10.59 -7.32 -3.06
N ASN A 18 11.30 -6.55 -2.23
CA ASN A 18 11.63 -6.95 -0.87
C ASN A 18 10.39 -6.97 0.05
N LEU A 19 9.44 -6.03 -0.13
CA LEU A 19 8.17 -6.06 0.59
C LEU A 19 7.42 -7.35 0.29
N LEU A 20 7.20 -7.67 -0.97
CA LEU A 20 6.45 -8.85 -1.41
C LEU A 20 7.13 -10.14 -0.94
N LYS A 21 8.47 -10.18 -1.04
CA LYS A 21 9.27 -11.31 -0.53
C LYS A 21 9.12 -11.45 0.98
N SER A 22 9.24 -10.38 1.76
CA SER A 22 9.10 -10.43 3.22
C SER A 22 7.71 -10.87 3.68
N ILE A 23 6.66 -10.47 2.94
CA ILE A 23 5.30 -10.93 3.23
C ILE A 23 5.22 -12.44 3.03
N HIS A 24 5.68 -12.95 1.88
CA HIS A 24 5.60 -14.37 1.56
C HIS A 24 6.45 -15.23 2.51
N ASP A 25 7.69 -14.81 2.79
CA ASP A 25 8.61 -15.58 3.65
C ASP A 25 8.08 -15.72 5.08
N LEU A 26 7.40 -14.69 5.60
CA LEU A 26 6.80 -14.71 6.93
C LEU A 26 5.36 -15.26 6.95
N ASN A 27 4.65 -15.19 5.82
CA ASN A 27 3.23 -15.58 5.72
C ASN A 27 2.99 -16.43 4.46
N PRO A 28 3.57 -17.64 4.35
CA PRO A 28 3.45 -18.51 3.17
C PRO A 28 2.10 -19.25 3.17
N HIS A 29 1.01 -18.48 3.09
CA HIS A 29 -0.33 -19.03 3.24
C HIS A 29 -1.13 -18.97 1.94
N ASP A 30 -1.76 -20.06 1.52
CA ASP A 30 -2.60 -20.17 0.32
C ASP A 30 -3.82 -19.21 0.33
N TRP A 31 -4.28 -18.79 1.51
CA TRP A 31 -5.37 -17.83 1.64
C TRP A 31 -4.97 -16.38 1.35
N LEU A 32 -3.66 -16.07 1.29
CA LEU A 32 -3.13 -14.75 1.03
C LEU A 32 -2.59 -14.65 -0.40
N GLN A 33 -3.12 -13.73 -1.18
CA GLN A 33 -2.69 -13.47 -2.55
C GLN A 33 -2.00 -12.12 -2.63
N LEU A 34 -0.80 -12.11 -3.19
CA LEU A 34 0.00 -10.91 -3.39
C LEU A 34 -0.14 -10.43 -4.83
N HIS A 35 -0.35 -9.13 -4.99
CA HIS A 35 -0.47 -8.48 -6.30
C HIS A 35 0.48 -7.30 -6.38
N CYS A 36 1.17 -7.18 -7.52
CA CYS A 36 2.00 -6.04 -7.84
C CYS A 36 1.59 -5.45 -9.18
N HIS A 37 1.23 -4.17 -9.18
CA HIS A 37 1.01 -3.41 -10.40
C HIS A 37 2.25 -2.58 -10.72
N VAL A 38 2.86 -2.79 -11.89
CA VAL A 38 4.08 -2.07 -12.26
C VAL A 38 3.84 -1.23 -13.50
N VAL A 39 4.07 0.07 -13.34
CA VAL A 39 3.97 1.06 -14.41
C VAL A 39 5.30 1.15 -15.14
N ASN A 40 5.27 1.11 -16.47
CA ASN A 40 6.42 1.17 -17.35
C ASN A 40 7.52 0.17 -16.96
N PRO A 41 7.21 -1.12 -16.84
CA PRO A 41 8.25 -2.12 -16.59
C PRO A 41 9.13 -2.27 -17.82
N ASP A 42 10.45 -2.29 -17.59
CA ASP A 42 11.43 -2.65 -18.60
C ASP A 42 11.74 -4.16 -18.50
N LYS A 43 12.24 -4.59 -17.35
CA LYS A 43 12.55 -5.99 -17.08
C LYS A 43 12.22 -6.36 -15.64
N LEU A 44 11.07 -7.03 -15.41
CA LEU A 44 10.68 -7.46 -14.09
C LEU A 44 11.35 -8.79 -13.69
N ASN A 45 12.06 -8.77 -12.57
CA ASN A 45 12.42 -9.99 -11.85
C ASN A 45 11.20 -10.43 -11.03
N LYS A 46 10.38 -11.33 -11.60
CA LYS A 46 9.11 -11.75 -10.98
C LYS A 46 9.32 -12.79 -9.90
N LEU A 47 8.52 -12.68 -8.84
CA LEU A 47 8.36 -13.70 -7.83
C LEU A 47 7.19 -14.62 -8.24
N ASP A 48 7.39 -15.92 -8.24
CA ASP A 48 6.42 -16.90 -8.79
C ASP A 48 5.08 -16.93 -8.03
N TYR A 49 5.08 -16.49 -6.79
CA TYR A 49 3.90 -16.42 -5.91
C TYR A 49 3.19 -15.06 -5.92
N VAL A 50 3.60 -14.14 -6.80
CA VAL A 50 2.98 -12.81 -6.95
C VAL A 50 2.28 -12.70 -8.29
N ASP A 51 1.04 -12.24 -8.26
CA ASP A 51 0.29 -11.92 -9.47
C ASP A 51 0.63 -10.50 -9.95
N TYR A 52 1.08 -10.37 -11.20
CA TYR A 52 1.52 -9.10 -11.78
C TYR A 52 0.53 -8.56 -12.79
N THR A 53 0.29 -7.24 -12.70
CA THR A 53 -0.30 -6.46 -13.79
C THR A 53 0.65 -5.35 -14.17
N THR A 54 0.66 -4.97 -15.45
CA THR A 54 1.56 -3.94 -15.97
C THR A 54 0.79 -2.98 -16.87
N GLU A 55 1.27 -1.76 -16.97
CA GLU A 55 0.79 -0.77 -17.94
C GLU A 55 1.94 0.08 -18.47
N GLN A 56 1.74 0.67 -19.65
CA GLN A 56 2.61 1.72 -20.20
C GLN A 56 1.87 3.04 -20.08
N TYR A 57 2.53 4.05 -19.52
CA TYR A 57 1.95 5.35 -19.31
C TYR A 57 2.99 6.47 -19.47
N ASP A 58 2.71 7.45 -20.35
CA ASP A 58 3.70 8.46 -20.74
C ASP A 58 3.98 9.52 -19.66
N TYR A 59 3.02 9.72 -18.74
CA TYR A 59 3.08 10.81 -17.75
C TYR A 59 3.24 10.28 -16.33
N VAL A 60 4.19 9.37 -16.11
CA VAL A 60 4.43 8.79 -14.78
C VAL A 60 4.96 9.85 -13.83
N THR A 61 4.23 10.08 -12.78
CA THR A 61 4.60 10.98 -11.68
C THR A 61 4.38 10.26 -10.35
N ILE A 62 4.96 10.77 -9.27
CA ILE A 62 4.70 10.22 -7.92
C ILE A 62 3.20 10.25 -7.60
N PRO A 63 2.45 11.35 -7.81
CA PRO A 63 1.00 11.34 -7.64
C PRO A 63 0.27 10.27 -8.45
N TYR A 64 0.70 10.02 -9.69
CA TYR A 64 0.13 8.95 -10.50
C TYR A 64 0.33 7.57 -9.83
N LEU A 65 1.55 7.27 -9.42
CA LEU A 65 1.86 5.98 -8.74
C LEU A 65 1.09 5.83 -7.43
N GLN A 66 0.88 6.92 -6.70
CA GLN A 66 0.09 6.92 -5.46
C GLN A 66 -1.40 6.66 -5.72
N GLY A 67 -1.98 7.22 -6.79
CA GLY A 67 -3.40 7.08 -7.10
C GLY A 67 -3.75 5.82 -7.87
N VAL A 68 -2.90 5.36 -8.82
CA VAL A 68 -3.21 4.25 -9.73
C VAL A 68 -3.54 2.94 -8.99
N ARG A 69 -2.95 2.69 -7.84
CA ARG A 69 -3.21 1.51 -7.00
C ARG A 69 -4.70 1.38 -6.62
N PHE A 70 -5.39 2.49 -6.39
CA PHE A 70 -6.82 2.47 -6.07
C PHE A 70 -7.66 2.19 -7.31
N VAL A 71 -7.27 2.73 -8.47
CA VAL A 71 -7.92 2.44 -9.75
C VAL A 71 -7.75 0.96 -10.12
N VAL A 72 -6.54 0.42 -9.95
CA VAL A 72 -6.26 -1.01 -10.16
C VAL A 72 -7.05 -1.86 -9.18
N ALA A 73 -7.13 -1.47 -7.91
CA ALA A 73 -7.88 -2.20 -6.90
C ALA A 73 -9.37 -2.29 -7.25
N ALA A 74 -10.00 -1.19 -7.68
CA ALA A 74 -11.40 -1.17 -8.06
C ALA A 74 -11.69 -2.06 -9.28
N LYS A 75 -10.78 -2.13 -10.24
CA LYS A 75 -10.92 -2.98 -11.44
C LYS A 75 -10.67 -4.46 -11.16
N LYS A 76 -9.55 -4.76 -10.46
CA LYS A 76 -9.05 -6.13 -10.28
C LYS A 76 -9.81 -6.89 -9.20
N PHE A 77 -10.20 -6.22 -8.12
CA PHE A 77 -10.81 -6.85 -6.96
C PHE A 77 -12.32 -6.62 -6.87
N LYS A 78 -12.97 -6.42 -7.99
CA LYS A 78 -14.43 -6.40 -8.06
C LYS A 78 -15.00 -7.66 -7.40
N ASN A 79 -15.96 -7.49 -6.51
CA ASN A 79 -16.58 -8.58 -5.73
C ASN A 79 -15.58 -9.36 -4.83
N LYS A 80 -14.41 -8.81 -4.52
CA LYS A 80 -13.49 -9.41 -3.55
C LYS A 80 -13.59 -8.69 -2.22
N GLU A 81 -13.55 -9.48 -1.16
CA GLU A 81 -13.45 -8.98 0.21
C GLU A 81 -11.99 -8.95 0.65
N HIS A 82 -11.71 -8.22 1.73
CA HIS A 82 -10.41 -8.24 2.38
C HIS A 82 -9.24 -7.86 1.45
N VAL A 83 -9.29 -6.64 0.92
CA VAL A 83 -8.22 -6.05 0.10
C VAL A 83 -7.48 -4.99 0.90
N MET A 84 -6.15 -5.11 0.94
CA MET A 84 -5.24 -4.14 1.58
C MET A 84 -4.31 -3.54 0.54
N ILE A 85 -4.12 -2.22 0.57
CA ILE A 85 -3.12 -1.49 -0.22
C ILE A 85 -1.99 -1.06 0.70
N LEU A 86 -0.76 -1.29 0.27
CA LEU A 86 0.46 -0.88 0.97
C LEU A 86 1.34 0.01 0.10
N ASP A 87 2.06 0.95 0.74
CA ASP A 87 3.18 1.64 0.08
C ASP A 87 4.28 0.64 -0.24
N ALA A 88 4.86 0.76 -1.43
CA ALA A 88 5.90 -0.14 -1.95
C ALA A 88 7.18 -0.16 -1.09
N ASP A 89 7.43 0.90 -0.33
CA ASP A 89 8.57 1.05 0.57
C ASP A 89 8.29 0.59 2.02
N SER A 90 7.23 -0.17 2.21
CA SER A 90 6.98 -0.89 3.46
C SER A 90 7.76 -2.22 3.51
N ILE A 91 7.83 -2.83 4.68
CA ILE A 91 8.36 -4.19 4.86
C ILE A 91 7.52 -4.95 5.89
N CYS A 92 7.29 -6.24 5.65
CA CYS A 92 6.66 -7.12 6.62
C CYS A 92 7.69 -7.54 7.68
N THR A 93 7.32 -7.46 8.95
CA THR A 93 8.26 -7.68 10.07
C THR A 93 7.83 -8.79 11.03
N ARG A 94 6.63 -9.31 10.90
CA ARG A 94 6.14 -10.48 11.63
C ARG A 94 5.05 -11.22 10.88
N GLU A 95 4.79 -12.42 11.32
CA GLU A 95 3.65 -13.22 10.90
C GLU A 95 2.32 -12.58 11.36
N PHE A 96 1.25 -12.89 10.63
CA PHE A 96 -0.13 -12.55 11.01
C PHE A 96 -1.08 -13.68 10.62
N THR A 97 -2.12 -13.85 11.41
CA THR A 97 -3.12 -14.87 11.17
C THR A 97 -4.18 -14.41 10.16
N LYS A 98 -4.91 -15.39 9.60
CA LYS A 98 -6.07 -15.13 8.75
C LYS A 98 -7.13 -14.28 9.46
N GLU A 99 -7.36 -14.56 10.73
CA GLU A 99 -8.33 -13.82 11.55
C GLU A 99 -7.90 -12.38 11.79
N GLU A 100 -6.62 -12.13 12.13
CA GLU A 100 -6.08 -10.78 12.24
C GLU A 100 -6.27 -10.00 10.94
N PHE A 101 -5.99 -10.63 9.78
CA PHE A 101 -6.15 -9.99 8.47
C PHE A 101 -7.62 -9.67 8.16
N ILE A 102 -8.54 -10.60 8.43
CA ILE A 102 -9.98 -10.36 8.28
C ILE A 102 -10.42 -9.21 9.15
N ASN A 103 -10.03 -9.19 10.41
CA ASN A 103 -10.44 -8.16 11.37
C ASN A 103 -10.01 -6.75 10.94
N VAL A 104 -8.78 -6.58 10.43
CA VAL A 104 -8.30 -5.27 9.99
C VAL A 104 -8.86 -4.86 8.63
N THR A 105 -9.26 -5.81 7.78
CA THR A 105 -9.74 -5.55 6.42
C THR A 105 -11.26 -5.58 6.27
N SER A 106 -12.01 -5.89 7.32
CA SER A 106 -13.49 -5.91 7.30
C SER A 106 -14.10 -4.53 7.09
N ASP A 107 -13.38 -3.50 7.48
CA ASP A 107 -13.78 -2.10 7.34
C ASP A 107 -12.78 -1.33 6.47
N VAL A 108 -13.12 -0.07 6.19
CA VAL A 108 -12.16 0.89 5.63
C VAL A 108 -11.24 1.35 6.77
N THR A 109 -10.05 0.74 6.83
CA THR A 109 -9.04 1.06 7.84
C THR A 109 -7.92 1.86 7.19
N VAL A 110 -7.59 3.01 7.75
CA VAL A 110 -6.66 3.97 7.16
C VAL A 110 -5.63 4.42 8.17
N LEU A 111 -4.40 4.57 7.71
CA LEU A 111 -3.33 5.11 8.56
C LEU A 111 -3.59 6.59 8.87
N LYS A 112 -3.62 6.93 10.15
CA LYS A 112 -3.83 8.30 10.60
C LYS A 112 -2.52 9.05 10.76
N HIS A 113 -2.50 10.31 10.35
CA HIS A 113 -1.36 11.18 10.58
C HIS A 113 -1.25 11.53 12.08
N HIS A 114 -0.06 11.37 12.65
CA HIS A 114 0.15 11.62 14.09
C HIS A 114 0.11 13.10 14.49
N LYS A 115 0.25 14.04 13.54
CA LYS A 115 0.12 15.48 13.81
C LYS A 115 -1.37 15.85 13.86
N LYS A 116 -1.80 16.44 14.98
CA LYS A 116 -3.20 16.77 15.27
C LYS A 116 -3.85 17.72 14.25
N ASN A 117 -3.06 18.61 13.64
CA ASN A 117 -3.52 19.62 12.66
C ASN A 117 -2.91 19.38 11.28
N ALA A 118 -2.73 18.14 10.88
CA ALA A 118 -2.26 17.83 9.53
C ALA A 118 -3.33 18.22 8.49
N VAL A 119 -2.90 18.82 7.37
CA VAL A 119 -3.78 19.11 6.22
C VAL A 119 -4.44 17.82 5.72
N HIS A 120 -3.67 16.73 5.69
CA HIS A 120 -4.18 15.40 5.38
C HIS A 120 -4.15 14.53 6.64
N PRO A 121 -5.27 14.38 7.35
CA PRO A 121 -5.33 13.57 8.56
C PRO A 121 -5.20 12.08 8.27
N TRP A 122 -5.52 11.65 7.05
CA TRP A 122 -5.46 10.26 6.59
C TRP A 122 -4.34 10.07 5.58
N LEU A 123 -3.63 8.96 5.69
CA LEU A 123 -2.45 8.65 4.88
C LEU A 123 -2.68 7.36 4.08
N CYS A 124 -2.35 7.40 2.79
CA CYS A 124 -2.57 6.30 1.85
C CYS A 124 -1.52 5.18 1.92
N GLY A 125 -0.54 5.26 2.84
CA GLY A 125 0.51 4.24 2.96
C GLY A 125 0.06 2.87 3.46
N PHE A 126 -1.11 2.85 4.11
CA PHE A 126 -1.81 1.65 4.53
C PHE A 126 -3.31 1.94 4.46
N VAL A 127 -4.00 1.26 3.57
CA VAL A 127 -5.45 1.41 3.40
C VAL A 127 -6.07 0.03 3.18
N THR A 128 -7.07 -0.32 3.98
CA THR A 128 -7.93 -1.45 3.67
C THR A 128 -9.19 -0.96 2.96
N LEU A 129 -9.64 -1.69 1.98
CA LEU A 129 -10.67 -1.21 1.08
C LEU A 129 -12.09 -1.65 1.48
N GLY A 130 -12.23 -2.38 2.59
CA GLY A 130 -13.50 -2.77 3.20
C GLY A 130 -14.53 -3.27 2.19
N THR A 131 -15.32 -2.35 1.65
CA THR A 131 -16.42 -2.65 0.73
C THR A 131 -16.11 -2.35 -0.73
N GLU A 132 -16.82 -3.00 -1.66
CA GLU A 132 -16.75 -2.66 -3.09
C GLU A 132 -17.19 -1.22 -3.36
N LEU A 133 -18.21 -0.75 -2.66
CA LEU A 133 -18.70 0.62 -2.80
C LEU A 133 -17.59 1.64 -2.55
N PHE A 134 -16.85 1.49 -1.44
CA PHE A 134 -15.73 2.38 -1.15
C PHE A 134 -14.66 2.36 -2.26
N ARG A 135 -14.32 1.17 -2.77
CA ARG A 135 -13.34 1.05 -3.88
C ARG A 135 -13.77 1.78 -5.13
N GLN A 136 -15.04 1.64 -5.51
CA GLN A 136 -15.60 2.30 -6.67
C GLN A 136 -15.67 3.80 -6.49
N ASP A 137 -16.16 4.27 -5.34
CA ASP A 137 -16.22 5.70 -5.02
C ASP A 137 -14.83 6.33 -5.05
N TYR A 138 -13.83 5.63 -4.49
CA TYR A 138 -12.45 6.12 -4.48
C TYR A 138 -11.88 6.25 -5.90
N ALA A 139 -11.99 5.19 -6.70
CA ALA A 139 -11.50 5.18 -8.08
C ALA A 139 -12.23 6.21 -8.95
N ASN A 140 -13.54 6.32 -8.83
CA ASN A 140 -14.35 7.28 -9.58
C ASN A 140 -13.95 8.73 -9.24
N ASN A 141 -13.78 9.06 -7.96
CA ASN A 141 -13.36 10.41 -7.54
C ASN A 141 -11.94 10.75 -8.01
N LEU A 142 -10.99 9.80 -7.96
CA LEU A 142 -9.67 10.00 -8.56
C LEU A 142 -9.75 10.33 -10.06
N LEU A 143 -10.59 9.59 -10.80
CA LEU A 143 -10.72 9.72 -12.26
C LEU A 143 -11.52 10.94 -12.74
N ILE A 144 -12.19 11.68 -11.84
CA ILE A 144 -12.77 12.99 -12.18
C ILE A 144 -11.68 13.94 -12.68
N THR A 145 -10.53 13.93 -12.06
CA THR A 145 -9.35 14.66 -12.52
C THR A 145 -8.55 13.79 -13.48
N LYS A 146 -8.19 14.33 -14.65
CA LYS A 146 -7.34 13.62 -15.61
C LYS A 146 -6.01 13.22 -14.95
N THR A 147 -5.56 12.01 -15.15
CA THR A 147 -4.40 11.40 -14.47
C THR A 147 -3.11 12.23 -14.58
N HIS A 148 -2.87 12.90 -15.73
CA HIS A 148 -1.71 13.77 -15.92
C HIS A 148 -1.78 15.10 -15.12
N LYS A 149 -2.92 15.39 -14.48
CA LYS A 149 -3.14 16.56 -13.61
C LYS A 149 -3.17 16.20 -12.13
N TRP A 150 -2.89 14.95 -11.78
CA TRP A 150 -2.81 14.57 -10.37
C TRP A 150 -1.60 15.24 -9.72
N GLU A 151 -1.82 15.85 -8.58
CA GLU A 151 -0.82 16.54 -7.78
C GLU A 151 -0.47 15.73 -6.54
N TYR A 152 0.64 16.06 -5.88
CA TYR A 152 1.05 15.39 -4.65
C TYR A 152 -0.02 15.58 -3.56
N GLY A 153 -0.46 14.46 -2.99
CA GLY A 153 -1.53 14.43 -1.98
C GLY A 153 -2.94 14.30 -2.55
N HIS A 154 -3.12 14.27 -3.89
CA HIS A 154 -4.44 14.10 -4.50
C HIS A 154 -5.16 12.83 -4.01
N ASP A 155 -4.43 11.74 -3.81
CA ASP A 155 -4.95 10.51 -3.21
C ASP A 155 -5.45 10.73 -1.77
N GLN A 156 -4.77 11.57 -0.98
CA GLN A 156 -5.15 11.91 0.38
C GLN A 156 -6.35 12.88 0.42
N ASP A 157 -6.45 13.78 -0.55
CA ASP A 157 -7.63 14.65 -0.71
C ASP A 157 -8.89 13.83 -0.96
N ILE A 158 -8.80 12.80 -1.80
CA ILE A 158 -9.92 11.88 -2.04
C ILE A 158 -10.27 11.10 -0.77
N LEU A 159 -9.29 10.61 0.00
CA LEU A 159 -9.57 10.00 1.30
C LEU A 159 -10.33 10.96 2.23
N LEU A 160 -9.88 12.20 2.31
CA LEU A 160 -10.54 13.22 3.15
C LEU A 160 -11.97 13.48 2.68
N LEU A 161 -12.20 13.62 1.38
CA LEU A 161 -13.52 13.79 0.80
C LEU A 161 -14.45 12.63 1.17
N LEU A 162 -13.99 11.40 0.97
CA LEU A 162 -14.77 10.18 1.19
C LEU A 162 -14.99 9.86 2.68
N SER A 163 -14.21 10.45 3.59
CA SER A 163 -14.43 10.29 5.04
C SER A 163 -15.77 10.89 5.52
N ASN A 164 -16.40 11.73 4.70
CA ASN A 164 -17.75 12.24 4.96
C ASN A 164 -18.86 11.25 4.55
N LEU A 165 -18.54 10.27 3.70
CA LEU A 165 -19.49 9.30 3.16
C LEU A 165 -19.27 7.90 3.73
N HIS A 166 -18.04 7.58 4.10
CA HIS A 166 -17.62 6.28 4.61
C HIS A 166 -16.98 6.43 5.99
N GLN A 167 -17.39 5.57 6.92
CA GLN A 167 -16.77 5.53 8.23
C GLN A 167 -15.38 4.86 8.15
N TYR A 168 -14.34 5.55 8.61
CA TYR A 168 -12.99 5.03 8.70
C TYR A 168 -12.65 4.55 10.10
N LYS A 169 -11.89 3.45 10.16
CA LYS A 169 -11.17 3.04 11.35
C LYS A 169 -9.71 3.49 11.25
N GLU A 170 -9.13 3.88 12.35
CA GLU A 170 -7.70 4.15 12.44
C GLU A 170 -6.94 2.83 12.38
N ALA A 171 -5.90 2.75 11.53
CA ALA A 171 -5.05 1.57 11.45
C ALA A 171 -4.35 1.31 12.79
N PRO A 172 -4.53 0.12 13.37
CA PRO A 172 -3.90 -0.23 14.63
C PRO A 172 -2.37 -0.19 14.53
N GLN A 173 -1.67 0.25 15.59
CA GLN A 173 -0.20 0.33 15.61
C GLN A 173 0.48 -1.04 15.50
N GLU A 174 -0.21 -2.10 15.85
CA GLU A 174 0.24 -3.48 15.63
C GLU A 174 0.19 -3.91 14.17
N TRP A 175 -0.50 -3.16 13.30
CA TRP A 175 -0.51 -3.41 11.85
C TRP A 175 0.51 -2.60 11.10
N ILE A 176 0.63 -1.31 11.41
CA ILE A 176 1.52 -0.42 10.68
C ILE A 176 2.22 0.56 11.61
N CYS A 177 3.53 0.65 11.49
CA CYS A 177 4.31 1.63 12.22
C CYS A 177 5.10 2.51 11.25
N MET A 178 5.10 3.82 11.52
CA MET A 178 5.86 4.79 10.75
C MET A 178 7.10 5.23 11.52
N GLY A 179 8.27 4.87 11.04
CA GLY A 179 9.52 5.48 11.45
C GLY A 179 10.11 5.06 12.77
N LYS A 180 9.37 4.53 13.71
CA LYS A 180 9.91 3.91 14.93
C LYS A 180 9.48 2.45 14.93
N GLN A 181 10.48 1.56 15.02
CA GLN A 181 10.20 0.14 15.07
C GLN A 181 9.35 -0.18 16.31
N ASN A 182 8.13 -0.61 16.07
CA ASN A 182 7.34 -1.31 17.06
C ASN A 182 7.49 -2.81 16.76
N PRO A 183 8.13 -3.61 17.61
CA PRO A 183 8.35 -5.03 17.35
C PRO A 183 7.06 -5.84 17.23
N LYS A 184 5.92 -5.25 17.57
CA LYS A 184 4.59 -5.87 17.43
C LYS A 184 3.91 -5.52 16.10
N SER A 185 4.41 -4.54 15.34
CA SER A 185 3.79 -4.17 14.07
C SER A 185 4.02 -5.22 13.00
N VAL A 186 3.01 -5.48 12.16
CA VAL A 186 3.12 -6.34 10.97
C VAL A 186 3.94 -5.65 9.89
N PHE A 187 3.68 -4.35 9.66
CA PHE A 187 4.37 -3.59 8.65
C PHE A 187 5.13 -2.40 9.26
N LEU A 188 6.34 -2.20 8.77
CA LEU A 188 7.13 -1.01 8.96
C LEU A 188 7.15 -0.22 7.64
N THR A 189 6.73 1.03 7.65
CA THR A 189 6.82 1.92 6.49
C THR A 189 7.82 3.04 6.71
N LEU A 190 8.54 3.39 5.64
CA LEU A 190 9.61 4.39 5.65
C LEU A 190 9.12 5.66 4.98
N LYS A 191 8.93 6.74 5.74
CA LYS A 191 8.55 8.03 5.16
C LYS A 191 9.73 8.97 4.99
N GLY A 192 9.85 9.47 3.73
CA GLY A 192 10.77 10.53 3.34
C GLY A 192 12.21 10.07 3.13
N ASP A 193 12.90 10.71 2.18
CA ASP A 193 14.24 10.33 1.74
C ASP A 193 15.30 10.36 2.84
N LYS A 194 15.15 11.29 3.81
CA LYS A 194 16.06 11.36 4.99
C LYS A 194 16.02 10.07 5.82
N HIS A 195 14.87 9.40 5.89
CA HIS A 195 14.73 8.16 6.65
C HIS A 195 15.14 6.96 5.81
N LYS A 196 14.82 6.94 4.52
CA LYS A 196 15.19 5.87 3.58
C LYS A 196 16.70 5.70 3.42
N ASN A 197 17.46 6.81 3.53
CA ASN A 197 18.91 6.81 3.43
C ASN A 197 19.63 6.73 4.80
N ASN A 198 18.90 6.62 5.91
CA ASN A 198 19.50 6.49 7.23
C ASN A 198 20.05 5.06 7.43
N PRO A 199 21.35 4.88 7.76
CA PRO A 199 21.95 3.55 7.99
C PRO A 199 21.17 2.70 9.01
N LYS A 200 20.61 3.31 10.06
CA LYS A 200 19.75 2.60 11.02
C LYS A 200 18.53 1.96 10.38
N TYR A 201 18.01 2.55 9.30
CA TYR A 201 16.88 2.03 8.55
C TYR A 201 17.30 0.96 7.54
N THR A 202 18.35 1.23 6.79
CA THR A 202 18.87 0.26 5.83
C THR A 202 19.38 -1.00 6.53
N ASP A 203 19.93 -0.89 7.74
CA ASP A 203 20.36 -2.03 8.53
C ASP A 203 19.19 -2.80 9.16
N GLN A 204 18.08 -2.13 9.48
CA GLN A 204 16.84 -2.80 9.86
C GLN A 204 16.21 -3.52 8.66
N LEU A 205 16.18 -2.89 7.48
CA LEU A 205 15.75 -3.51 6.24
C LEU A 205 16.59 -4.75 5.90
N LYS A 206 17.93 -4.67 6.04
CA LYS A 206 18.83 -5.81 5.81
C LYS A 206 18.57 -7.00 6.74
N ARG A 207 18.03 -6.79 7.93
CA ARG A 207 17.66 -7.88 8.84
C ARG A 207 16.45 -8.68 8.36
N TYR A 208 15.60 -8.07 7.54
CA TYR A 208 14.39 -8.68 6.98
C TYR A 208 14.55 -9.07 5.50
N ILE A 209 15.61 -8.61 4.84
CA ILE A 209 16.02 -9.09 3.53
C ILE A 209 16.75 -10.42 3.78
N VAL A 210 16.01 -11.50 3.67
CA VAL A 210 16.61 -12.84 3.67
C VAL A 210 17.55 -12.91 2.47
N GLN A 211 18.83 -13.14 2.74
CA GLN A 211 19.87 -13.35 1.73
C GLN A 211 19.59 -14.61 0.91
#